data_dfdfa90f64b34787457829aee75a6725
#
_entry.id   dfdfa90f64b34787457829aee75a6725
#
_cell.length_a   1.000
_cell.length_b   1.000
_cell.length_c   1.000
_cell.angle_alpha   90.00
_cell.angle_beta   90.00
_cell.angle_gamma   90.00
#
_symmetry.space_group_name_H-M   'P 1'
#
loop_
_entity.id
_entity.type
_entity.pdbx_description
1 polymer ?
#
loop_
_entity_poly.entity_id
_entity_poly.type
_entity_poly.pdbx_seq_one_letter_code
_entity_poly.pdbx_strand_id
1 'polypeptide(L)'
;GTTPQHIAALRTALDALPEALPAAPAAKPAAAAKPAVETDDAFLRKLRTGQRVIAVELDSPKDADLTAYLEGARRLQAAGADLLTIADCPIARARMDSSLVACRVHRELGMNVLPHMTCRDRNLNATKALLLGLYAEGVREVLAITGDPIPTAERDEVKNVYQFNSRKLAQYIVSLAGEGREMPAPITVFGALNLNARNFEVELRRAAEKLEN
;
A
#
# COMPACT_ATOMS: atom_id res chain seq x y z
N GLY A 1 -18.92 -2.90 -9.83
CA GLY A 1 -17.54 -3.20 -9.47
C GLY A 1 -16.69 -3.60 -10.68
N THR A 2 -15.39 -3.52 -10.57
CA THR A 2 -14.44 -3.92 -11.62
C THR A 2 -14.29 -5.45 -11.62
N THR A 3 -14.23 -6.05 -12.82
CA THR A 3 -14.05 -7.50 -13.00
C THR A 3 -12.67 -7.80 -13.60
N PRO A 4 -12.16 -9.06 -13.53
CA PRO A 4 -10.91 -9.45 -14.20
C PRO A 4 -10.91 -9.14 -15.69
N GLN A 5 -12.05 -9.24 -16.38
CA GLN A 5 -12.20 -8.88 -17.79
C GLN A 5 -11.97 -7.38 -18.02
N HIS A 6 -12.45 -6.52 -17.11
CA HIS A 6 -12.18 -5.08 -17.16
C HIS A 6 -10.68 -4.78 -16.97
N ILE A 7 -9.98 -5.53 -16.10
CA ILE A 7 -8.54 -5.38 -15.90
C ILE A 7 -7.77 -5.81 -17.15
N ALA A 8 -8.13 -6.94 -17.77
CA ALA A 8 -7.51 -7.38 -19.01
C ALA A 8 -7.72 -6.37 -20.14
N ALA A 9 -8.94 -5.83 -20.29
CA ALA A 9 -9.24 -4.79 -21.27
C ALA A 9 -8.45 -3.50 -21.01
N LEU A 10 -8.34 -3.09 -19.75
CA LEU A 10 -7.54 -1.93 -19.35
C LEU A 10 -6.05 -2.15 -19.66
N ARG A 11 -5.49 -3.32 -19.39
CA ARG A 11 -4.10 -3.66 -19.74
C ARG A 11 -3.89 -3.52 -21.25
N THR A 12 -4.73 -4.16 -22.06
CA THR A 12 -4.66 -4.08 -23.52
C THR A 12 -4.73 -2.62 -24.02
N ALA A 13 -5.65 -1.82 -23.46
CA ALA A 13 -5.79 -0.43 -23.84
C ALA A 13 -4.56 0.42 -23.45
N LEU A 14 -3.96 0.18 -22.28
CA LEU A 14 -2.76 0.88 -21.82
C LEU A 14 -1.53 0.52 -22.67
N ASP A 15 -1.38 -0.75 -23.02
CA ASP A 15 -0.25 -1.22 -23.83
C ASP A 15 -0.33 -0.71 -25.29
N ALA A 16 -1.55 -0.39 -25.78
CA ALA A 16 -1.80 0.20 -27.09
C ALA A 16 -1.59 1.71 -27.15
N LEU A 17 -1.46 2.40 -26.01
CA LEU A 17 -1.20 3.84 -25.98
C LEU A 17 0.28 4.12 -26.32
N PRO A 18 0.59 5.21 -27.08
CA PRO A 18 1.97 5.59 -27.34
C PRO A 18 2.73 5.85 -26.04
N GLU A 19 4.00 5.46 -26.00
CA GLU A 19 4.87 5.42 -24.82
C GLU A 19 5.17 6.78 -24.18
N ALA A 20 4.85 7.88 -24.86
CA ALA A 20 5.14 9.24 -24.44
C ALA A 20 3.89 10.00 -23.96
N LEU A 21 3.64 9.95 -22.66
CA LEU A 21 3.10 11.16 -22.00
C LEU A 21 4.29 12.13 -21.81
N PRO A 22 4.10 13.45 -22.10
CA PRO A 22 5.15 14.42 -21.88
C PRO A 22 5.61 14.33 -20.42
N ALA A 23 6.91 14.21 -20.21
CA ALA A 23 7.51 14.18 -18.88
C ALA A 23 7.00 15.38 -18.08
N ALA A 24 6.47 15.12 -16.90
CA ALA A 24 6.21 16.19 -15.93
C ALA A 24 7.49 17.02 -15.76
N PRO A 25 7.41 18.36 -15.60
CA PRO A 25 8.58 19.19 -15.42
C PRO A 25 9.41 18.60 -14.29
N ALA A 26 10.71 18.41 -14.56
CA ALA A 26 11.66 17.78 -13.65
C ALA A 26 11.56 18.44 -12.27
N ALA A 27 11.17 17.66 -11.28
CA ALA A 27 11.28 18.07 -9.89
C ALA A 27 12.76 18.40 -9.62
N LYS A 28 13.03 19.49 -8.87
CA LYS A 28 14.39 19.83 -8.42
C LYS A 28 15.04 18.57 -7.85
N PRO A 29 16.35 18.34 -8.13
CA PRO A 29 17.02 17.17 -7.60
C PRO A 29 16.90 17.16 -6.08
N ALA A 30 16.21 16.15 -5.57
CA ALA A 30 16.20 15.84 -4.15
C ALA A 30 17.65 15.51 -3.74
N ALA A 31 18.03 15.92 -2.53
CA ALA A 31 19.33 15.60 -1.95
C ALA A 31 19.64 14.11 -2.14
N ALA A 32 20.91 13.80 -2.48
CA ALA A 32 21.37 12.48 -2.87
C ALA A 32 20.77 11.38 -1.99
N ALA A 33 19.88 10.58 -2.57
CA ALA A 33 19.29 9.43 -1.91
C ALA A 33 20.41 8.43 -1.58
N LYS A 34 20.46 7.97 -0.33
CA LYS A 34 21.30 6.84 0.07
C LYS A 34 21.01 5.66 -0.86
N PRO A 35 22.01 4.84 -1.24
CA PRO A 35 21.76 3.71 -2.10
C PRO A 35 20.72 2.79 -1.45
N ALA A 36 19.54 2.73 -2.06
CA ALA A 36 18.52 1.77 -1.68
C ALA A 36 19.07 0.37 -1.98
N VAL A 37 19.00 -0.53 -1.02
CA VAL A 37 19.17 -1.96 -1.31
C VAL A 37 18.07 -2.28 -2.31
N GLU A 38 18.45 -2.58 -3.55
CA GLU A 38 17.51 -2.92 -4.60
C GLU A 38 16.81 -4.23 -4.24
N THR A 39 15.56 -4.11 -3.80
CA THR A 39 14.65 -5.23 -3.89
C THR A 39 14.30 -5.36 -5.37
N ASP A 40 14.56 -6.51 -5.98
CA ASP A 40 14.24 -6.78 -7.40
C ASP A 40 12.73 -6.98 -7.58
N ASP A 41 11.97 -5.95 -7.22
CA ASP A 41 10.52 -5.92 -7.34
C ASP A 41 10.13 -5.41 -8.72
N ALA A 42 9.50 -6.28 -9.51
CA ALA A 42 9.06 -5.96 -10.86
C ALA A 42 8.08 -4.78 -10.91
N PHE A 43 7.22 -4.63 -9.89
CA PHE A 43 6.29 -3.50 -9.79
C PHE A 43 7.02 -2.18 -9.55
N LEU A 44 7.91 -2.13 -8.54
CA LEU A 44 8.70 -0.92 -8.26
C LEU A 44 9.62 -0.55 -9.43
N ARG A 45 10.17 -1.54 -10.13
CA ARG A 45 10.97 -1.32 -11.34
C ARG A 45 10.13 -0.66 -12.44
N LYS A 46 8.91 -1.14 -12.71
CA LYS A 46 7.99 -0.49 -13.65
C LYS A 46 7.69 0.96 -13.27
N LEU A 47 7.40 1.23 -12.00
CA LEU A 47 7.16 2.59 -11.52
C LEU A 47 8.37 3.51 -11.74
N ARG A 48 9.58 3.07 -11.38
CA ARG A 48 10.83 3.84 -11.51
C ARG A 48 11.18 4.15 -12.96
N THR A 49 10.82 3.26 -13.88
CA THR A 49 11.06 3.44 -15.32
C THR A 49 9.92 4.16 -16.03
N GLY A 50 8.92 4.66 -15.30
CA GLY A 50 7.77 5.38 -15.88
C GLY A 50 6.80 4.49 -16.66
N GLN A 51 6.90 3.17 -16.51
CA GLN A 51 5.96 2.24 -17.12
C GLN A 51 4.60 2.28 -16.40
N ARG A 52 3.55 2.05 -17.16
CA ARG A 52 2.19 2.01 -16.60
C ARG A 52 1.98 0.74 -15.80
N VAL A 53 1.39 0.90 -14.62
CA VAL A 53 1.05 -0.21 -13.71
C VAL A 53 -0.45 -0.22 -13.43
N ILE A 54 -0.99 -1.42 -13.22
CA ILE A 54 -2.38 -1.63 -12.79
C ILE A 54 -2.35 -2.17 -11.37
N ALA A 55 -2.77 -1.33 -10.41
CA ALA A 55 -3.03 -1.72 -9.04
C ALA A 55 -4.54 -1.95 -8.85
N VAL A 56 -4.92 -3.09 -8.30
CA VAL A 56 -6.32 -3.44 -8.07
C VAL A 56 -6.56 -3.62 -6.58
N GLU A 57 -7.57 -2.95 -6.05
CA GLU A 57 -7.99 -3.16 -4.66
C GLU A 57 -8.96 -4.33 -4.58
N LEU A 58 -8.68 -5.24 -3.65
CA LEU A 58 -9.55 -6.34 -3.29
C LEU A 58 -9.69 -6.37 -1.76
N ASP A 59 -10.90 -6.13 -1.29
CA ASP A 59 -11.23 -6.12 0.13
C ASP A 59 -11.01 -7.49 0.77
N SER A 60 -10.34 -7.53 1.92
CA SER A 60 -10.16 -8.76 2.69
C SER A 60 -11.49 -9.39 3.12
N PRO A 61 -11.54 -10.73 3.32
CA PRO A 61 -12.76 -11.44 3.72
C PRO A 61 -13.31 -10.95 5.06
N LYS A 62 -14.61 -11.16 5.26
CA LYS A 62 -15.29 -10.91 6.56
C LYS A 62 -15.26 -12.12 7.49
N ASP A 63 -14.86 -13.27 6.99
CA ASP A 63 -14.76 -14.54 7.69
C ASP A 63 -13.35 -15.15 7.52
N ALA A 64 -13.16 -16.36 8.01
CA ALA A 64 -11.88 -17.05 8.01
C ALA A 64 -11.56 -17.79 6.68
N ASP A 65 -12.48 -17.83 5.72
CA ASP A 65 -12.27 -18.54 4.46
C ASP A 65 -11.61 -17.64 3.41
N LEU A 66 -10.39 -18.00 3.01
CA LEU A 66 -9.61 -17.33 1.96
C LEU A 66 -9.78 -17.93 0.57
N THR A 67 -10.53 -19.00 0.39
CA THR A 67 -10.59 -19.74 -0.87
C THR A 67 -11.05 -18.86 -2.03
N ALA A 68 -12.19 -18.21 -1.89
CA ALA A 68 -12.73 -17.32 -2.92
C ALA A 68 -11.83 -16.08 -3.15
N TYR A 69 -11.20 -15.58 -2.09
CA TYR A 69 -10.28 -14.44 -2.16
C TYR A 69 -9.03 -14.78 -2.99
N LEU A 70 -8.38 -15.89 -2.71
CA LEU A 70 -7.19 -16.35 -3.42
C LEU A 70 -7.50 -16.65 -4.89
N GLU A 71 -8.66 -17.25 -5.17
CA GLU A 71 -9.10 -17.45 -6.56
C GLU A 71 -9.32 -16.11 -7.27
N GLY A 72 -9.93 -15.13 -6.61
CA GLY A 72 -10.07 -13.77 -7.12
C GLY A 72 -8.72 -13.12 -7.42
N ALA A 73 -7.76 -13.24 -6.51
CA ALA A 73 -6.40 -12.72 -6.69
C ALA A 73 -5.68 -13.37 -7.89
N ARG A 74 -5.77 -14.71 -8.05
CA ARG A 74 -5.24 -15.40 -9.24
C ARG A 74 -5.82 -14.89 -10.54
N ARG A 75 -7.14 -14.69 -10.57
CA ARG A 75 -7.83 -14.19 -11.77
C ARG A 75 -7.43 -12.75 -12.10
N LEU A 76 -7.21 -11.91 -11.10
CA LEU A 76 -6.70 -10.55 -11.30
C LEU A 76 -5.26 -10.55 -11.80
N GLN A 77 -4.40 -11.39 -11.23
CA GLN A 77 -3.03 -11.58 -11.70
C GLN A 77 -2.99 -12.04 -13.16
N ALA A 78 -3.77 -13.07 -13.50
CA ALA A 78 -3.88 -13.58 -14.87
C ALA A 78 -4.46 -12.54 -15.86
N ALA A 79 -5.29 -11.62 -15.37
CA ALA A 79 -5.83 -10.51 -16.16
C ALA A 79 -4.84 -9.33 -16.33
N GLY A 80 -3.63 -9.41 -15.75
CA GLY A 80 -2.57 -8.42 -15.91
C GLY A 80 -2.52 -7.34 -14.84
N ALA A 81 -3.09 -7.57 -13.66
CA ALA A 81 -2.83 -6.71 -12.52
C ALA A 81 -1.37 -6.85 -12.06
N ASP A 82 -0.68 -5.73 -11.85
CA ASP A 82 0.71 -5.68 -11.40
C ASP A 82 0.82 -5.77 -9.89
N LEU A 83 -0.20 -5.26 -9.18
CA LEU A 83 -0.22 -5.13 -7.73
C LEU A 83 -1.64 -5.37 -7.20
N LEU A 84 -1.75 -6.08 -6.09
CA LEU A 84 -2.99 -6.19 -5.33
C LEU A 84 -2.91 -5.29 -4.10
N THR A 85 -3.79 -4.30 -3.98
CA THR A 85 -3.93 -3.50 -2.76
C THR A 85 -5.02 -4.10 -1.86
N ILE A 86 -4.80 -4.10 -0.56
CA ILE A 86 -5.66 -4.81 0.39
C ILE A 86 -6.05 -3.85 1.52
N ALA A 87 -7.32 -3.47 1.57
CA ALA A 87 -7.82 -2.50 2.53
C ALA A 87 -7.77 -3.03 3.98
N ASP A 88 -7.34 -2.18 4.92
CA ASP A 88 -7.29 -2.46 6.36
C ASP A 88 -8.59 -2.00 7.03
N CYS A 89 -9.52 -2.92 7.20
CA CYS A 89 -10.83 -2.67 7.84
C CYS A 89 -11.53 -1.41 7.29
N PRO A 90 -11.89 -1.38 5.98
CA PRO A 90 -12.49 -0.23 5.35
C PRO A 90 -13.78 0.18 6.06
N ILE A 91 -14.06 1.50 6.08
CA ILE A 91 -15.17 2.11 6.85
C ILE A 91 -15.21 1.70 8.33
N ALA A 92 -14.03 1.40 8.90
CA ALA A 92 -13.85 0.94 10.28
C ALA A 92 -14.65 -0.33 10.64
N ARG A 93 -14.92 -1.19 9.67
CA ARG A 93 -15.58 -2.49 9.87
C ARG A 93 -14.54 -3.60 9.90
N ALA A 94 -14.58 -4.43 10.95
CA ALA A 94 -13.67 -5.56 11.10
C ALA A 94 -13.72 -6.50 9.90
N ARG A 95 -12.54 -6.83 9.38
CA ARG A 95 -12.31 -7.84 8.34
C ARG A 95 -11.04 -8.62 8.71
N MET A 96 -10.72 -9.65 7.94
CA MET A 96 -9.43 -10.32 8.07
C MET A 96 -8.30 -9.31 7.91
N ASP A 97 -7.27 -9.39 8.74
CA ASP A 97 -6.14 -8.45 8.73
C ASP A 97 -5.48 -8.38 7.35
N SER A 98 -5.38 -7.16 6.80
CA SER A 98 -4.85 -6.90 5.46
C SER A 98 -3.43 -7.42 5.26
N SER A 99 -2.61 -7.35 6.31
CA SER A 99 -1.21 -7.78 6.29
C SER A 99 -1.09 -9.30 6.26
N LEU A 100 -1.93 -10.02 7.02
CA LEU A 100 -1.96 -11.49 6.97
C LEU A 100 -2.43 -11.99 5.61
N VAL A 101 -3.46 -11.34 5.04
CA VAL A 101 -3.93 -11.65 3.68
C VAL A 101 -2.84 -11.37 2.65
N ALA A 102 -2.13 -10.23 2.77
CA ALA A 102 -1.01 -9.89 1.89
C ALA A 102 0.09 -10.94 1.93
N CYS A 103 0.54 -11.36 3.12
CA CYS A 103 1.52 -12.44 3.27
C CYS A 103 1.06 -13.73 2.60
N ARG A 104 -0.21 -14.06 2.73
CA ARG A 104 -0.78 -15.28 2.13
C ARG A 104 -0.79 -15.21 0.60
N VAL A 105 -1.26 -14.11 0.02
CA VAL A 105 -1.26 -13.88 -1.43
C VAL A 105 0.16 -13.87 -1.98
N HIS A 106 1.07 -13.14 -1.33
CA HIS A 106 2.47 -13.09 -1.76
C HIS A 106 3.12 -14.47 -1.77
N ARG A 107 2.95 -15.24 -0.71
CA ARG A 107 3.53 -16.58 -0.55
C ARG A 107 2.97 -17.61 -1.55
N GLU A 108 1.65 -17.59 -1.80
CA GLU A 108 1.02 -18.59 -2.66
C GLU A 108 1.03 -18.25 -4.15
N LEU A 109 0.98 -16.96 -4.48
CA LEU A 109 0.83 -16.53 -5.86
C LEU A 109 2.06 -15.81 -6.41
N GLY A 110 3.05 -15.46 -5.57
CA GLY A 110 4.16 -14.60 -5.96
C GLY A 110 3.73 -13.22 -6.47
N MET A 111 2.51 -12.80 -6.13
CA MET A 111 1.96 -11.53 -6.57
C MET A 111 2.47 -10.40 -5.68
N ASN A 112 2.77 -9.23 -6.27
CA ASN A 112 3.08 -8.02 -5.51
C ASN A 112 1.82 -7.58 -4.76
N VAL A 113 2.01 -7.19 -3.51
CA VAL A 113 0.91 -6.83 -2.59
C VAL A 113 1.21 -5.53 -1.88
N LEU A 114 0.16 -4.73 -1.67
CA LEU A 114 0.23 -3.47 -0.94
C LEU A 114 -0.83 -3.49 0.18
N PRO A 115 -0.54 -4.08 1.35
CA PRO A 115 -1.45 -3.99 2.47
C PRO A 115 -1.57 -2.54 2.94
N HIS A 116 -2.79 -2.10 3.18
CA HIS A 116 -3.03 -0.84 3.86
C HIS A 116 -2.71 -1.01 5.34
N MET A 117 -2.13 0.00 5.94
CA MET A 117 -1.83 0.06 7.36
C MET A 117 -2.46 1.32 7.95
N THR A 118 -3.54 1.14 8.71
CA THR A 118 -4.21 2.26 9.38
C THR A 118 -3.57 2.58 10.72
N CYS A 119 -3.67 3.85 11.12
CA CYS A 119 -3.26 4.29 12.47
C CYS A 119 -4.34 4.05 13.53
N ARG A 120 -5.53 3.59 13.12
CA ARG A 120 -6.72 3.55 13.99
C ARG A 120 -6.60 2.55 15.12
N ASP A 121 -6.16 1.33 14.81
CA ASP A 121 -6.37 0.18 15.70
C ASP A 121 -5.07 -0.31 16.37
N ARG A 122 -3.90 0.25 16.00
CA ARG A 122 -2.61 -0.26 16.47
C ARG A 122 -1.81 0.82 17.21
N ASN A 123 -1.23 0.42 18.35
CA ASN A 123 -0.20 1.21 19.03
C ASN A 123 1.18 0.96 18.39
N LEU A 124 2.21 1.67 18.89
CA LEU A 124 3.58 1.57 18.39
C LEU A 124 4.12 0.13 18.39
N ASN A 125 3.92 -0.60 19.48
CA ASN A 125 4.42 -1.97 19.58
C ASN A 125 3.75 -2.92 18.60
N ALA A 126 2.42 -2.84 18.47
CA ALA A 126 1.67 -3.64 17.51
C ALA A 126 2.04 -3.28 16.06
N THR A 127 2.26 -1.99 15.78
CA THR A 127 2.74 -1.52 14.47
C THR A 127 4.12 -2.07 14.14
N LYS A 128 5.07 -1.98 15.09
CA LYS A 128 6.44 -2.52 14.90
C LYS A 128 6.43 -4.02 14.68
N ALA A 129 5.72 -4.77 15.53
CA ALA A 129 5.62 -6.22 15.42
C ALA A 129 5.06 -6.65 14.05
N LEU A 130 4.03 -5.97 13.56
CA LEU A 130 3.45 -6.25 12.26
C LEU A 130 4.42 -5.96 11.11
N LEU A 131 5.13 -4.83 11.15
CA LEU A 131 6.14 -4.48 10.14
C LEU A 131 7.28 -5.49 10.07
N LEU A 132 7.78 -5.96 11.21
CA LEU A 132 8.79 -7.01 11.26
C LEU A 132 8.26 -8.33 10.67
N GLY A 133 6.99 -8.67 10.93
CA GLY A 133 6.33 -9.83 10.35
C GLY A 133 6.20 -9.72 8.83
N LEU A 134 5.71 -8.58 8.32
CA LEU A 134 5.63 -8.30 6.88
C LEU A 134 7.00 -8.44 6.20
N TYR A 135 8.02 -7.85 6.84
CA TYR A 135 9.39 -7.94 6.34
C TYR A 135 9.89 -9.38 6.26
N ALA A 136 9.67 -10.18 7.30
CA ALA A 136 10.06 -11.60 7.34
C ALA A 136 9.34 -12.45 6.29
N GLU A 137 8.08 -12.13 5.97
CA GLU A 137 7.28 -12.78 4.94
C GLU A 137 7.59 -12.32 3.50
N GLY A 138 8.53 -11.39 3.31
CA GLY A 138 8.91 -10.90 1.99
C GLY A 138 8.08 -9.74 1.46
N VAL A 139 7.08 -9.26 2.19
CA VAL A 139 6.29 -8.08 1.81
C VAL A 139 7.12 -6.82 2.03
N ARG A 140 7.27 -6.01 0.97
CA ARG A 140 8.18 -4.84 0.96
C ARG A 140 7.47 -3.52 0.69
N GLU A 141 6.17 -3.53 0.50
CA GLU A 141 5.33 -2.36 0.24
C GLU A 141 4.21 -2.27 1.28
N VAL A 142 3.93 -1.04 1.75
CA VAL A 142 2.75 -0.75 2.58
C VAL A 142 2.15 0.60 2.20
N LEU A 143 0.83 0.72 2.29
CA LEU A 143 0.14 2.01 2.17
C LEU A 143 -0.17 2.55 3.57
N ALA A 144 0.55 3.59 3.97
CA ALA A 144 0.34 4.25 5.26
C ALA A 144 -0.83 5.24 5.19
N ILE A 145 -1.92 4.94 5.89
CA ILE A 145 -3.13 5.77 5.93
C ILE A 145 -3.57 6.03 7.37
N THR A 146 -4.33 7.11 7.57
CA THR A 146 -4.85 7.43 8.91
C THR A 146 -5.93 6.43 9.32
N GLY A 147 -6.75 5.99 8.38
CA GLY A 147 -7.90 5.12 8.61
C GLY A 147 -9.20 5.90 8.85
N ASP A 148 -10.31 5.27 8.53
CA ASP A 148 -11.65 5.84 8.72
C ASP A 148 -12.00 5.95 10.21
N PRO A 149 -12.79 6.96 10.59
CA PRO A 149 -13.28 7.06 11.97
C PRO A 149 -14.26 5.94 12.30
N ILE A 150 -14.22 5.47 13.54
CA ILE A 150 -15.19 4.48 14.04
C ILE A 150 -16.60 5.08 13.98
N PRO A 151 -17.58 4.36 13.42
CA PRO A 151 -18.98 4.80 13.38
C PRO A 151 -19.48 5.10 14.79
N THR A 152 -20.29 6.13 14.94
CA THR A 152 -20.76 6.60 16.25
C THR A 152 -21.47 5.49 17.05
N ALA A 153 -22.25 4.64 16.36
CA ALA A 153 -22.97 3.53 16.98
C ALA A 153 -22.08 2.42 17.57
N GLU A 154 -20.80 2.38 17.19
CA GLU A 154 -19.87 1.31 17.61
C GLU A 154 -18.80 1.81 18.59
N ARG A 155 -18.81 3.10 18.95
CA ARG A 155 -17.77 3.72 19.80
C ARG A 155 -17.74 3.21 21.23
N ASP A 156 -18.80 2.61 21.70
CA ASP A 156 -18.83 2.02 23.03
C ASP A 156 -18.09 0.68 23.07
N GLU A 157 -18.14 -0.09 22.00
CA GLU A 157 -17.51 -1.39 21.88
C GLU A 157 -16.08 -1.31 21.33
N VAL A 158 -15.85 -0.41 20.37
CA VAL A 158 -14.56 -0.27 19.67
C VAL A 158 -13.89 1.04 20.08
N LYS A 159 -12.67 0.96 20.61
CA LYS A 159 -11.86 2.12 20.96
C LYS A 159 -10.71 2.30 19.95
N ASN A 160 -10.59 3.50 19.41
CA ASN A 160 -9.46 3.84 18.57
C ASN A 160 -8.19 4.08 19.38
N VAL A 161 -7.04 3.91 18.76
CA VAL A 161 -5.70 4.16 19.33
C VAL A 161 -5.09 5.44 18.79
N TYR A 162 -5.07 5.61 17.46
CA TYR A 162 -4.51 6.76 16.76
C TYR A 162 -3.21 7.32 17.38
N GLN A 163 -2.27 6.43 17.73
CA GLN A 163 -0.96 6.86 18.23
C GLN A 163 -0.16 7.60 17.16
N PHE A 164 -0.38 7.26 15.90
CA PHE A 164 0.18 7.92 14.73
C PHE A 164 -0.90 8.64 13.90
N ASN A 165 -0.49 9.52 13.03
CA ASN A 165 -1.16 9.86 11.78
C ASN A 165 -0.35 9.26 10.62
N SER A 166 -0.88 9.27 9.40
CA SER A 166 -0.23 8.63 8.24
C SER A 166 1.19 9.15 7.96
N ARG A 167 1.49 10.43 8.20
CA ARG A 167 2.84 11.00 8.02
C ARG A 167 3.82 10.46 9.05
N LYS A 168 3.45 10.50 10.35
CA LYS A 168 4.28 9.94 11.42
C LYS A 168 4.45 8.43 11.29
N LEU A 169 3.43 7.73 10.79
CA LEU A 169 3.53 6.31 10.50
C LEU A 169 4.55 6.06 9.38
N ALA A 170 4.50 6.83 8.29
CA ALA A 170 5.49 6.72 7.21
C ALA A 170 6.92 6.96 7.72
N GLN A 171 7.15 8.04 8.47
CA GLN A 171 8.45 8.34 9.11
C GLN A 171 8.93 7.18 9.99
N TYR A 172 8.03 6.64 10.80
CA TYR A 172 8.36 5.54 11.70
C TYR A 172 8.78 4.28 10.91
N ILE A 173 8.04 3.91 9.86
CA ILE A 173 8.36 2.74 9.02
C ILE A 173 9.77 2.89 8.42
N VAL A 174 10.08 4.04 7.84
CA VAL A 174 11.39 4.34 7.26
C VAL A 174 12.49 4.28 8.32
N SER A 175 12.23 4.73 9.54
CA SER A 175 13.22 4.73 10.63
C SER A 175 13.64 3.35 11.12
N LEU A 176 12.88 2.31 10.82
CA LEU A 176 13.17 0.92 11.23
C LEU A 176 14.22 0.25 10.33
N ALA A 177 14.56 0.85 9.19
CA ALA A 177 15.47 0.26 8.22
C ALA A 177 16.86 0.89 8.23
N GLY A 178 17.90 0.10 7.94
CA GLY A 178 19.29 0.53 7.81
C GLY A 178 20.26 -0.33 8.58
N GLU A 179 21.54 0.01 8.49
CA GLU A 179 22.62 -0.67 9.19
C GLU A 179 22.41 -0.58 10.71
N GLY A 180 22.44 -1.72 11.40
CA GLY A 180 22.19 -1.81 12.85
C GLY A 180 20.74 -1.54 13.28
N ARG A 181 19.81 -1.45 12.32
CA ARG A 181 18.38 -1.33 12.57
C ARG A 181 17.69 -2.69 12.52
N GLU A 182 16.41 -2.70 12.89
CA GLU A 182 15.59 -3.91 12.94
C GLU A 182 15.33 -4.54 11.56
N MET A 183 15.35 -3.74 10.51
CA MET A 183 15.19 -4.21 9.13
C MET A 183 16.43 -3.84 8.30
N PRO A 184 17.10 -4.81 7.66
CA PRO A 184 18.29 -4.56 6.84
C PRO A 184 18.03 -3.67 5.63
N ALA A 185 16.82 -3.76 5.04
CA ALA A 185 16.38 -2.96 3.91
C ALA A 185 15.04 -2.26 4.21
N PRO A 186 14.74 -1.14 3.56
CA PRO A 186 13.48 -0.44 3.81
C PRO A 186 12.27 -1.19 3.26
N ILE A 187 11.12 -1.01 3.91
CA ILE A 187 9.81 -1.20 3.31
C ILE A 187 9.49 0.10 2.54
N THR A 188 9.05 -0.03 1.30
CA THR A 188 8.58 1.10 0.50
C THR A 188 7.21 1.56 1.01
N VAL A 189 7.12 2.82 1.41
CA VAL A 189 5.90 3.39 1.96
C VAL A 189 5.16 4.16 0.88
N PHE A 190 3.93 3.78 0.62
CA PHE A 190 3.01 4.52 -0.22
C PHE A 190 2.12 5.43 0.64
N GLY A 191 1.77 6.58 0.09
CA GLY A 191 0.89 7.55 0.73
C GLY A 191 -0.31 7.88 -0.16
N ALA A 192 -1.48 8.05 0.46
CA ALA A 192 -2.66 8.51 -0.26
C ALA A 192 -2.62 10.04 -0.47
N LEU A 193 -3.09 10.48 -1.65
CA LEU A 193 -3.37 11.87 -2.00
C LEU A 193 -4.85 12.00 -2.35
N ASN A 194 -5.56 12.89 -1.66
CA ASN A 194 -6.97 13.13 -1.93
C ASN A 194 -7.15 14.24 -2.98
N LEU A 195 -7.34 13.85 -4.24
CA LEU A 195 -7.56 14.80 -5.34
C LEU A 195 -8.85 15.61 -5.21
N ASN A 196 -9.81 15.14 -4.39
CA ASN A 196 -11.10 15.81 -4.14
C ASN A 196 -11.10 16.59 -2.81
N ALA A 197 -9.93 16.87 -2.23
CA ALA A 197 -9.85 17.62 -1.00
C ALA A 197 -10.42 19.05 -1.16
N ARG A 198 -11.25 19.50 -0.20
CA ARG A 198 -11.81 20.86 -0.24
C ARG A 198 -10.74 21.96 -0.28
N ASN A 199 -9.60 21.71 0.36
CA ASN A 199 -8.43 22.58 0.31
C ASN A 199 -7.25 21.78 -0.27
N PHE A 200 -7.11 21.88 -1.58
CA PHE A 200 -6.09 21.13 -2.33
C PHE A 200 -4.65 21.59 -1.99
N GLU A 201 -4.45 22.88 -1.70
CA GLU A 201 -3.15 23.41 -1.26
C GLU A 201 -2.64 22.75 0.03
N VAL A 202 -3.56 22.52 0.99
CA VAL A 202 -3.24 21.80 2.22
C VAL A 202 -2.88 20.34 1.92
N GLU A 203 -3.59 19.74 0.98
CA GLU A 203 -3.33 18.34 0.60
C GLU A 203 -1.98 18.20 -0.14
N LEU A 204 -1.63 19.13 -1.01
CA LEU A 204 -0.32 19.17 -1.66
C LEU A 204 0.83 19.32 -0.64
N ARG A 205 0.68 20.19 0.36
CA ARG A 205 1.68 20.27 1.45
C ARG A 205 1.85 18.96 2.20
N ARG A 206 0.73 18.29 2.52
CA ARG A 206 0.77 16.96 3.17
C ARG A 206 1.42 15.90 2.29
N ALA A 207 1.21 15.98 0.98
CA ALA A 207 1.88 15.09 0.02
C ALA A 207 3.39 15.37 -0.01
N ALA A 208 3.81 16.64 -0.07
CA ALA A 208 5.22 17.02 0.00
C ALA A 208 5.89 16.48 1.27
N GLU A 209 5.26 16.68 2.44
CA GLU A 209 5.77 16.14 3.72
C GLU A 209 5.90 14.60 3.72
N LYS A 210 5.08 13.88 2.94
CA LYS A 210 5.21 12.41 2.80
C LYS A 210 6.36 12.02 1.88
N LEU A 211 6.68 12.83 0.87
CA LEU A 211 7.75 12.59 -0.08
C LEU A 211 9.15 12.90 0.48
N GLU A 212 9.24 13.76 1.50
CA GLU A 212 10.50 14.12 2.17
C GLU A 212 10.99 13.02 3.13
N ASN A 213 10.20 12.00 3.40
CA ASN A 213 10.49 10.89 4.30
C ASN A 213 10.74 9.60 3.55
#